data_9f0170c0dabc49c232b2c482cca8704f
#
_entry.id   9f0170c0dabc49c232b2c482cca8704f
#
_cell.length_a   1.000
_cell.length_b   1.000
_cell.length_c   1.000
_cell.angle_alpha   90.00
_cell.angle_beta   90.00
_cell.angle_gamma   90.00
#
_symmetry.space_group_name_H-M   'P 1'
#
loop_
_entity.id
_entity.type
_entity.pdbx_description
1 polymer ?
#
loop_
_entity_poly.entity_id
_entity_poly.type
_entity_poly.pdbx_seq_one_letter_code
_entity_poly.pdbx_strand_id
1 'polypeptide(L)'
;MGVGERVEFTVRPSVPMGHVTGVPYLCALGVAEALGARLRWPFAVVSATGEPVAGVRARAGYDDEGVFVACEIAPLGEEGLDAAALERAARERLGAWAEDVSSGRAAAGPLAPVLGDYFDVLLGMGERVEVLRGRRVIGEGSLAGVDVWGRATVRLDDARELEIAPEQAELRYV
;
A
#
# COMPACT_ATOMS: atom_id res chain seq x y z
N MET A 1 10.22 5.09 -25.45
CA MET A 1 10.06 4.80 -24.02
C MET A 1 8.91 3.83 -23.88
N GLY A 2 9.17 2.57 -23.60
CA GLY A 2 8.14 1.58 -23.35
C GLY A 2 7.61 1.79 -21.94
N VAL A 3 6.39 2.30 -21.82
CA VAL A 3 5.61 2.14 -20.59
C VAL A 3 5.43 0.63 -20.44
N GLY A 4 5.89 0.06 -19.33
CA GLY A 4 5.68 -1.36 -19.06
C GLY A 4 4.20 -1.71 -19.15
N GLU A 5 3.90 -2.94 -19.56
CA GLU A 5 2.51 -3.38 -19.72
C GLU A 5 1.77 -3.28 -18.38
N ARG A 6 0.66 -2.55 -18.39
CA ARG A 6 -0.22 -2.43 -17.23
C ARG A 6 -0.97 -3.74 -17.02
N VAL A 7 -1.05 -4.18 -15.78
CA VAL A 7 -1.81 -5.37 -15.37
C VAL A 7 -3.06 -4.94 -14.64
N GLU A 8 -4.19 -5.49 -15.08
CA GLU A 8 -5.47 -5.33 -14.39
C GLU A 8 -6.02 -6.72 -14.03
N PHE A 9 -6.45 -6.88 -12.80
CA PHE A 9 -7.05 -8.13 -12.35
C PHE A 9 -8.05 -7.87 -11.22
N THR A 10 -8.98 -8.80 -11.05
CA THR A 10 -10.00 -8.74 -9.99
C THR A 10 -9.78 -9.87 -9.01
N VAL A 11 -9.89 -9.55 -7.72
CA VAL A 11 -9.90 -10.52 -6.63
C VAL A 11 -11.21 -10.46 -5.87
N ARG A 12 -11.62 -11.60 -5.31
CA ARG A 12 -12.81 -11.72 -4.45
C ARG A 12 -12.37 -12.31 -3.11
N PRO A 13 -11.70 -11.51 -2.26
CA PRO A 13 -11.20 -12.00 -1.00
C PRO A 13 -12.35 -12.34 -0.06
N SER A 14 -12.31 -13.52 0.54
CA SER A 14 -13.26 -13.93 1.60
C SER A 14 -12.88 -13.29 2.92
N VAL A 15 -12.98 -11.97 2.99
CA VAL A 15 -12.63 -11.18 4.17
C VAL A 15 -13.79 -10.23 4.52
N PRO A 16 -13.91 -9.79 5.79
CA PRO A 16 -14.89 -8.78 6.17
C PRO A 16 -14.71 -7.50 5.33
N MET A 17 -15.83 -6.82 5.01
CA MET A 17 -15.84 -5.60 4.19
C MET A 17 -14.85 -4.56 4.70
N GLY A 18 -14.73 -4.37 6.01
CA GLY A 18 -13.79 -3.42 6.60
C GLY A 18 -12.31 -3.75 6.36
N HIS A 19 -11.98 -4.99 6.00
CA HIS A 19 -10.62 -5.43 5.74
C HIS A 19 -10.17 -5.21 4.29
N VAL A 20 -11.08 -4.93 3.36
CA VAL A 20 -10.73 -4.71 1.94
C VAL A 20 -9.83 -3.50 1.72
N THR A 21 -9.79 -2.57 2.66
CA THR A 21 -8.85 -1.44 2.66
C THR A 21 -7.38 -1.87 2.74
N GLY A 22 -7.10 -3.10 3.19
CA GLY A 22 -5.77 -3.70 3.18
C GLY A 22 -5.29 -4.15 1.80
N VAL A 23 -6.20 -4.42 0.85
CA VAL A 23 -5.85 -5.00 -0.45
C VAL A 23 -4.76 -4.23 -1.21
N PRO A 24 -4.79 -2.90 -1.36
CA PRO A 24 -3.72 -2.19 -2.07
C PRO A 24 -2.36 -2.32 -1.36
N TYR A 25 -2.32 -2.39 -0.04
CA TYR A 25 -1.09 -2.62 0.73
C TYR A 25 -0.50 -4.00 0.43
N LEU A 26 -1.34 -5.03 0.40
CA LEU A 26 -0.90 -6.40 0.12
C LEU A 26 -0.42 -6.55 -1.33
N CYS A 27 -1.11 -5.94 -2.29
CA CYS A 27 -0.66 -5.89 -3.68
C CYS A 27 0.71 -5.23 -3.79
N ALA A 28 0.87 -4.06 -3.20
CA ALA A 28 2.13 -3.32 -3.23
C ALA A 28 3.26 -4.07 -2.53
N LEU A 29 2.98 -4.72 -1.40
CA LEU A 29 3.94 -5.53 -0.68
C LEU A 29 4.43 -6.71 -1.53
N GLY A 30 3.52 -7.46 -2.16
CA GLY A 30 3.86 -8.55 -3.08
C GLY A 30 4.70 -8.08 -4.27
N VAL A 31 4.35 -6.94 -4.87
CA VAL A 31 5.11 -6.35 -5.98
C VAL A 31 6.50 -5.90 -5.52
N ALA A 32 6.60 -5.22 -4.37
CA ALA A 32 7.88 -4.78 -3.82
C ALA A 32 8.81 -5.96 -3.52
N GLU A 33 8.30 -7.02 -2.90
CA GLU A 33 9.06 -8.24 -2.62
C GLU A 33 9.56 -8.91 -3.92
N ALA A 34 8.71 -9.03 -4.94
CA ALA A 34 9.07 -9.61 -6.23
C ALA A 34 10.16 -8.82 -6.97
N LEU A 35 10.20 -7.52 -6.79
CA LEU A 35 11.17 -6.61 -7.42
C LEU A 35 12.41 -6.33 -6.58
N GLY A 36 12.46 -6.79 -5.31
CA GLY A 36 13.47 -6.32 -4.36
C GLY A 36 13.40 -4.81 -4.11
N ALA A 37 12.22 -4.24 -4.29
CA ALA A 37 11.93 -2.81 -4.16
C ALA A 37 11.53 -2.46 -2.72
N ARG A 38 11.19 -1.19 -2.52
CA ARG A 38 10.73 -0.62 -1.26
C ARG A 38 9.33 -0.05 -1.42
N LEU A 39 8.72 0.33 -0.32
CA LEU A 39 7.46 1.05 -0.28
C LEU A 39 7.64 2.43 0.33
N ARG A 40 6.87 3.39 -0.14
CA ARG A 40 6.53 4.63 0.58
C ARG A 40 5.04 4.63 0.90
N TRP A 41 4.73 5.10 2.08
CA TRP A 41 3.34 5.16 2.51
C TRP A 41 2.47 5.93 1.51
N PRO A 42 1.27 5.46 1.18
CA PRO A 42 0.66 4.23 1.72
C PRO A 42 1.11 2.94 1.01
N PHE A 43 1.22 2.92 -0.29
CA PHE A 43 1.53 1.72 -1.08
C PHE A 43 2.22 2.05 -2.42
N ALA A 44 3.02 3.11 -2.44
CA ALA A 44 3.86 3.42 -3.60
C ALA A 44 5.08 2.51 -3.63
N VAL A 45 5.28 1.79 -4.75
CA VAL A 45 6.45 0.94 -4.94
C VAL A 45 7.58 1.78 -5.50
N VAL A 46 8.69 1.80 -4.77
CA VAL A 46 9.85 2.68 -5.07
C VAL A 46 11.15 1.89 -5.01
N SER A 47 12.20 2.44 -5.64
CA SER A 47 13.56 1.93 -5.52
C SER A 47 14.12 2.15 -4.10
N ALA A 48 15.31 1.61 -3.83
CA ALA A 48 16.02 1.87 -2.57
C ALA A 48 16.32 3.36 -2.31
N THR A 49 16.35 4.18 -3.37
CA THR A 49 16.55 5.63 -3.30
C THR A 49 15.24 6.43 -3.30
N GLY A 50 14.09 5.74 -3.37
CA GLY A 50 12.78 6.36 -3.32
C GLY A 50 12.20 6.80 -4.66
N GLU A 51 12.85 6.42 -5.79
CA GLU A 51 12.33 6.69 -7.12
C GLU A 51 11.15 5.76 -7.46
N PRO A 52 10.08 6.26 -8.09
CA PRO A 52 8.93 5.42 -8.46
C PRO A 52 9.32 4.26 -9.38
N VAL A 53 8.88 3.05 -9.03
CA VAL A 53 9.13 1.81 -9.79
C VAL A 53 7.83 1.24 -10.35
N ALA A 54 6.78 1.24 -9.56
CA ALA A 54 5.45 0.81 -9.99
C ALA A 54 4.37 1.52 -9.19
N GLY A 55 3.24 1.77 -9.85
CA GLY A 55 2.02 2.22 -9.21
C GLY A 55 1.09 1.06 -8.92
N VAL A 56 0.45 1.06 -7.76
CA VAL A 56 -0.58 0.10 -7.39
C VAL A 56 -1.87 0.85 -7.08
N ARG A 57 -2.96 0.39 -7.65
CA ARG A 57 -4.30 0.90 -7.36
C ARG A 57 -5.24 -0.25 -7.07
N ALA A 58 -6.16 -0.05 -6.14
CA ALA A 58 -7.21 -1.01 -5.86
C ALA A 58 -8.53 -0.27 -5.62
N ARG A 59 -9.59 -0.80 -6.18
CA ARG A 59 -10.93 -0.24 -6.06
C ARG A 59 -11.90 -1.35 -5.68
N ALA A 60 -12.49 -1.23 -4.50
CA ALA A 60 -13.53 -2.14 -4.06
C ALA A 60 -14.86 -1.83 -4.71
N GLY A 61 -15.65 -2.87 -4.97
CA GLY A 61 -17.01 -2.80 -5.46
C GLY A 61 -17.84 -3.97 -4.95
N TYR A 62 -19.09 -3.98 -5.32
CA TYR A 62 -20.03 -5.04 -4.96
C TYR A 62 -20.90 -5.37 -6.17
N ASP A 63 -21.10 -6.65 -6.43
CA ASP A 63 -21.97 -7.17 -7.48
C ASP A 63 -22.78 -8.38 -6.98
N ASP A 64 -23.46 -9.09 -7.89
CA ASP A 64 -24.32 -10.24 -7.55
C ASP A 64 -23.54 -11.40 -6.91
N GLU A 65 -22.21 -11.46 -7.11
CA GLU A 65 -21.34 -12.46 -6.50
C GLU A 65 -20.68 -11.99 -5.18
N GLY A 66 -21.00 -10.77 -4.75
CA GLY A 66 -20.52 -10.15 -3.52
C GLY A 66 -19.42 -9.11 -3.71
N VAL A 67 -18.56 -8.96 -2.74
CA VAL A 67 -17.46 -7.98 -2.75
C VAL A 67 -16.39 -8.40 -3.74
N PHE A 68 -15.92 -7.47 -4.54
CA PHE A 68 -14.75 -7.62 -5.38
C PHE A 68 -13.80 -6.44 -5.20
N VAL A 69 -12.54 -6.64 -5.53
CA VAL A 69 -11.54 -5.58 -5.62
C VAL A 69 -10.86 -5.65 -6.98
N ALA A 70 -11.02 -4.61 -7.77
CA ALA A 70 -10.29 -4.42 -9.01
C ALA A 70 -8.92 -3.81 -8.69
N CYS A 71 -7.86 -4.51 -9.11
CA CYS A 71 -6.48 -4.14 -8.87
C CYS A 71 -5.80 -3.75 -10.18
N GLU A 72 -4.95 -2.74 -10.12
CA GLU A 72 -4.12 -2.29 -11.23
C GLU A 72 -2.68 -2.18 -10.74
N ILE A 73 -1.74 -2.74 -11.50
CA ILE A 73 -0.31 -2.58 -11.30
C ILE A 73 0.25 -1.95 -12.57
N ALA A 74 0.81 -0.76 -12.44
CA ALA A 74 1.40 0.00 -13.54
C ALA A 74 2.91 0.16 -13.33
N PRO A 75 3.76 -0.60 -14.06
CA PRO A 75 5.20 -0.39 -14.06
C PRO A 75 5.55 1.01 -14.56
N LEU A 76 6.48 1.68 -13.87
CA LEU A 76 6.90 3.07 -14.15
C LEU A 76 8.35 3.18 -14.65
N GLY A 77 9.06 2.07 -14.82
CA GLY A 77 10.47 2.01 -15.23
C GLY A 77 10.67 1.58 -16.68
N GLU A 78 11.89 1.72 -17.16
CA GLU A 78 12.25 1.57 -18.58
C GLU A 78 12.33 0.15 -19.11
N GLU A 79 12.38 -0.90 -18.31
CA GLU A 79 12.59 -2.25 -18.86
C GLU A 79 11.78 -3.33 -18.17
N GLY A 80 11.00 -4.01 -19.01
CA GLY A 80 10.81 -5.46 -18.96
C GLY A 80 10.35 -6.09 -17.66
N LEU A 81 9.64 -5.35 -16.81
CA LEU A 81 8.97 -5.97 -15.67
C LEU A 81 7.93 -6.94 -16.22
N ASP A 82 8.09 -8.22 -15.89
CA ASP A 82 7.13 -9.23 -16.26
C ASP A 82 5.80 -8.99 -15.52
N ALA A 83 4.86 -8.39 -16.24
CA ALA A 83 3.54 -8.05 -15.73
C ALA A 83 2.83 -9.26 -15.11
N ALA A 84 2.95 -10.43 -15.73
CA ALA A 84 2.35 -11.66 -15.22
C ALA A 84 3.01 -12.12 -13.90
N ALA A 85 4.32 -11.90 -13.75
CA ALA A 85 5.01 -12.20 -12.50
C ALA A 85 4.59 -11.27 -11.37
N LEU A 86 4.35 -9.98 -11.66
CA LEU A 86 3.87 -9.02 -10.67
C LEU A 86 2.43 -9.35 -10.23
N GLU A 87 1.55 -9.69 -11.16
CA GLU A 87 0.20 -10.15 -10.83
C GLU A 87 0.23 -11.38 -9.94
N ARG A 88 1.04 -12.37 -10.29
CA ARG A 88 1.19 -13.61 -9.51
C ARG A 88 1.65 -13.30 -8.09
N ALA A 89 2.68 -12.48 -7.93
CA ALA A 89 3.20 -12.08 -6.62
C ALA A 89 2.14 -11.37 -5.76
N ALA A 90 1.38 -10.45 -6.36
CA ALA A 90 0.28 -9.77 -5.69
C ALA A 90 -0.82 -10.75 -5.27
N ARG A 91 -1.22 -11.67 -6.16
CA ARG A 91 -2.24 -12.69 -5.86
C ARG A 91 -1.80 -13.66 -4.77
N GLU A 92 -0.54 -14.11 -4.78
CA GLU A 92 0.00 -14.98 -3.75
C GLU A 92 -0.02 -14.30 -2.38
N ARG A 93 0.39 -13.03 -2.33
CA ARG A 93 0.37 -12.24 -1.08
C ARG A 93 -1.05 -12.04 -0.57
N LEU A 94 -1.98 -11.72 -1.45
CA LEU A 94 -3.40 -11.59 -1.10
C LEU A 94 -4.01 -12.90 -0.62
N GLY A 95 -3.68 -14.03 -1.23
CA GLY A 95 -4.16 -15.35 -0.82
C GLY A 95 -3.68 -15.71 0.58
N ALA A 96 -2.40 -15.56 0.88
CA ALA A 96 -1.85 -15.80 2.22
C ALA A 96 -2.49 -14.87 3.27
N TRP A 97 -2.68 -13.63 2.94
CA TRP A 97 -3.34 -12.67 3.81
C TRP A 97 -4.81 -13.04 4.09
N ALA A 98 -5.57 -13.46 3.07
CA ALA A 98 -6.96 -13.89 3.27
C ALA A 98 -7.06 -15.09 4.22
N GLU A 99 -6.10 -16.01 4.19
CA GLU A 99 -6.00 -17.12 5.15
C GLU A 99 -5.71 -16.60 6.57
N ASP A 100 -4.82 -15.61 6.72
CA ASP A 100 -4.54 -14.98 8.01
C ASP A 100 -5.77 -14.28 8.58
N VAL A 101 -6.54 -13.59 7.75
CA VAL A 101 -7.82 -12.97 8.14
C VAL A 101 -8.80 -14.03 8.59
N SER A 102 -8.97 -15.11 7.83
CA SER A 102 -9.90 -16.21 8.15
C SER A 102 -9.54 -16.93 9.44
N SER A 103 -8.26 -17.02 9.78
CA SER A 103 -7.77 -17.64 11.02
C SER A 103 -7.76 -16.69 12.24
N GLY A 104 -8.26 -15.47 12.10
CA GLY A 104 -8.38 -14.48 13.18
C GLY A 104 -7.11 -13.67 13.47
N ARG A 105 -6.04 -13.82 12.66
CA ARG A 105 -4.79 -13.08 12.88
C ARG A 105 -4.88 -11.59 12.51
N ALA A 106 -5.92 -11.19 11.82
CA ALA A 106 -6.19 -9.80 11.45
C ALA A 106 -7.32 -9.17 12.30
N ALA A 107 -7.60 -9.70 13.49
CA ALA A 107 -8.67 -9.19 14.35
C ALA A 107 -8.46 -7.72 14.76
N ALA A 108 -7.22 -7.28 14.93
CA ALA A 108 -6.89 -5.89 15.29
C ALA A 108 -7.00 -4.92 14.10
N GLY A 109 -6.92 -5.43 12.88
CA GLY A 109 -7.01 -4.65 11.64
C GLY A 109 -6.40 -5.41 10.46
N PRO A 110 -6.65 -4.96 9.23
CA PRO A 110 -6.28 -5.71 8.02
C PRO A 110 -4.77 -5.94 7.88
N LEU A 111 -3.93 -5.01 8.35
CA LEU A 111 -2.48 -5.14 8.24
C LEU A 111 -1.83 -5.84 9.43
N ALA A 112 -2.57 -6.20 10.47
CA ALA A 112 -2.00 -6.81 11.67
C ALA A 112 -1.07 -8.00 11.38
N PRO A 113 -1.42 -8.98 10.50
CA PRO A 113 -0.56 -10.12 10.24
C PRO A 113 0.67 -9.80 9.37
N VAL A 114 0.68 -8.66 8.69
CA VAL A 114 1.74 -8.28 7.71
C VAL A 114 2.45 -6.98 8.07
N LEU A 115 2.12 -6.36 9.18
CA LEU A 115 2.65 -5.04 9.54
C LEU A 115 4.17 -5.06 9.69
N GLY A 116 4.75 -6.13 10.23
CA GLY A 116 6.20 -6.33 10.31
C GLY A 116 6.85 -6.35 8.93
N ASP A 117 6.33 -7.17 8.03
CA ASP A 117 6.82 -7.26 6.64
C ASP A 117 6.69 -5.92 5.91
N TYR A 118 5.61 -5.18 6.16
CA TYR A 118 5.41 -3.85 5.61
C TYR A 118 6.49 -2.87 6.11
N PHE A 119 6.79 -2.85 7.42
CA PHE A 119 7.84 -2.00 7.96
C PHE A 119 9.23 -2.38 7.46
N ASP A 120 9.50 -3.65 7.19
CA ASP A 120 10.79 -4.12 6.67
C ASP A 120 11.14 -3.52 5.30
N VAL A 121 10.12 -3.19 4.50
CA VAL A 121 10.30 -2.58 3.17
C VAL A 121 9.92 -1.10 3.10
N LEU A 122 9.34 -0.55 4.17
CA LEU A 122 8.91 0.85 4.19
C LEU A 122 10.10 1.80 4.28
N LEU A 123 10.16 2.75 3.35
CA LEU A 123 11.05 3.92 3.43
C LEU A 123 10.32 5.10 4.08
N GLY A 124 11.08 6.00 4.68
CA GLY A 124 10.58 7.28 5.13
C GLY A 124 10.23 7.33 6.62
N MET A 125 10.36 6.22 7.36
CA MET A 125 10.22 6.26 8.82
C MET A 125 11.23 7.21 9.45
N GLY A 126 10.74 8.18 10.22
CA GLY A 126 11.55 9.24 10.82
C GLY A 126 11.94 10.37 9.87
N GLU A 127 11.68 10.24 8.57
CA GLU A 127 11.95 11.30 7.59
C GLU A 127 10.96 12.46 7.73
N ARG A 128 11.44 13.64 7.33
CA ARG A 128 10.61 14.85 7.31
C ARG A 128 9.59 14.76 6.18
N VAL A 129 8.35 15.10 6.53
CA VAL A 129 7.22 15.07 5.59
C VAL A 129 6.34 16.29 5.74
N GLU A 130 5.70 16.66 4.65
CA GLU A 130 4.55 17.55 4.63
C GLU A 130 3.29 16.74 4.41
N VAL A 131 2.25 17.03 5.17
CA VAL A 131 0.93 16.42 5.01
C VAL A 131 0.10 17.33 4.10
N LEU A 132 -0.34 16.77 2.96
CA LEU A 132 -1.13 17.51 1.97
C LEU A 132 -2.57 17.01 1.94
N ARG A 133 -3.50 17.95 1.97
CA ARG A 133 -4.90 17.71 1.61
C ARG A 133 -5.20 18.43 0.31
N GLY A 134 -5.27 17.68 -0.79
CA GLY A 134 -5.23 18.27 -2.11
C GLY A 134 -3.89 18.99 -2.35
N ARG A 135 -3.94 20.28 -2.68
CA ARG A 135 -2.73 21.11 -2.89
C ARG A 135 -2.26 21.88 -1.65
N ARG A 136 -2.97 21.73 -0.53
CA ARG A 136 -2.70 22.51 0.67
C ARG A 136 -1.92 21.68 1.67
N VAL A 137 -0.80 22.23 2.14
CA VAL A 137 -0.07 21.69 3.30
C VAL A 137 -0.90 21.98 4.57
N ILE A 138 -1.25 20.92 5.29
CA ILE A 138 -2.02 21.00 6.54
C ILE A 138 -1.20 20.69 7.78
N GLY A 139 0.03 20.22 7.59
CA GLY A 139 0.98 19.94 8.67
C GLY A 139 2.36 19.60 8.15
N GLU A 140 3.35 19.80 9.00
CA GLU A 140 4.74 19.44 8.74
C GLU A 140 5.30 18.73 9.97
N GLY A 141 6.10 17.71 9.74
CA GLY A 141 6.69 16.91 10.81
C GLY A 141 7.47 15.72 10.28
N SER A 142 7.48 14.63 11.02
CA SER A 142 8.13 13.38 10.62
C SER A 142 7.16 12.19 10.67
N LEU A 143 7.33 11.26 9.74
CA LEU A 143 6.56 10.01 9.74
C LEU A 143 6.98 9.17 10.95
N ALA A 144 6.05 8.97 11.88
CA ALA A 144 6.31 8.30 13.16
C ALA A 144 5.81 6.84 13.20
N GLY A 145 4.88 6.48 12.35
CA GLY A 145 4.33 5.12 12.34
C GLY A 145 3.23 4.91 11.30
N VAL A 146 2.85 3.65 11.16
CA VAL A 146 1.68 3.21 10.41
C VAL A 146 0.96 2.17 11.26
N ASP A 147 -0.35 2.30 11.41
CA ASP A 147 -1.12 1.38 12.23
C ASP A 147 -1.64 0.16 11.46
N VAL A 148 -2.32 -0.73 12.16
CA VAL A 148 -2.89 -1.97 11.58
C VAL A 148 -4.02 -1.71 10.56
N TRP A 149 -4.52 -0.49 10.47
CA TRP A 149 -5.48 -0.03 9.46
C TRP A 149 -4.82 0.67 8.27
N GLY A 150 -3.49 0.82 8.28
CA GLY A 150 -2.74 1.51 7.25
C GLY A 150 -2.70 3.03 7.40
N ARG A 151 -3.19 3.58 8.51
CA ARG A 151 -3.11 5.02 8.76
C ARG A 151 -1.70 5.41 9.16
N ALA A 152 -1.20 6.49 8.58
CA ALA A 152 0.08 7.06 8.98
C ALA A 152 -0.09 7.95 10.21
N THR A 153 0.86 7.87 11.13
CA THR A 153 1.02 8.83 12.22
C THR A 153 2.16 9.77 11.87
N VAL A 154 1.88 11.06 11.81
CA VAL A 154 2.89 12.12 11.61
C VAL A 154 3.02 12.88 12.91
N ARG A 155 4.24 12.91 13.46
CA ARG A 155 4.57 13.76 14.59
C ARG A 155 4.91 15.14 14.08
N LEU A 156 4.02 16.08 14.35
CA LEU A 156 4.14 17.48 13.91
C LEU A 156 5.24 18.21 14.68
N ASP A 157 5.71 19.32 14.12
CA ASP A 157 6.77 20.15 14.72
C ASP A 157 6.37 20.77 16.05
N ASP A 158 5.06 20.92 16.31
CA ASP A 158 4.51 21.37 17.60
C ASP A 158 4.27 20.23 18.61
N ALA A 159 4.83 19.06 18.37
CA ALA A 159 4.73 17.83 19.16
C ALA A 159 3.35 17.15 19.18
N ARG A 160 2.35 17.67 18.47
CA ARG A 160 1.08 16.95 18.25
C ARG A 160 1.29 15.79 17.28
N GLU A 161 0.42 14.81 17.36
CA GLU A 161 0.36 13.71 16.40
C GLU A 161 -0.87 13.85 15.50
N LEU A 162 -0.67 13.61 14.21
CA LEU A 162 -1.73 13.61 13.20
C LEU A 162 -1.82 12.23 12.61
N GLU A 163 -2.97 11.57 12.79
CA GLU A 163 -3.28 10.32 12.09
C GLU A 163 -4.01 10.61 10.79
N ILE A 164 -3.54 10.02 9.70
CA ILE A 164 -4.14 10.19 8.39
C ILE A 164 -4.35 8.85 7.68
N ALA A 165 -5.52 8.69 7.08
CA ALA A 165 -5.78 7.61 6.14
C ALA A 165 -5.42 8.04 4.71
N PRO A 166 -5.11 7.09 3.80
CA PRO A 166 -4.71 7.42 2.42
C PRO A 166 -5.72 8.26 1.64
N GLU A 167 -7.01 8.09 1.93
CA GLU A 167 -8.09 8.85 1.30
C GLU A 167 -8.25 10.29 1.85
N GLN A 168 -7.60 10.60 2.97
CA GLN A 168 -7.71 11.89 3.64
C GLN A 168 -6.60 12.86 3.26
N ALA A 169 -5.40 12.34 3.05
CA ALA A 169 -4.21 13.16 2.80
C ALA A 169 -3.08 12.34 2.18
N GLU A 170 -2.11 13.05 1.63
CA GLU A 170 -0.89 12.52 1.05
C GLU A 170 0.32 12.98 1.86
N LEU A 171 1.41 12.22 1.79
CA LEU A 171 2.70 12.62 2.34
C LEU A 171 3.65 13.03 1.21
N ARG A 172 4.25 14.21 1.34
CA ARG A 172 5.36 14.66 0.52
C ARG A 172 6.63 14.63 1.35
N TYR A 173 7.60 13.85 0.92
CA TYR A 173 8.91 13.75 1.58
C TYR A 173 9.77 14.96 1.17
N VAL A 174 10.45 15.57 2.13
CA VAL A 174 11.16 16.85 1.96
C VAL A 174 12.66 16.66 2.11
#